data_ec9c0dc84346d9bee12f73f9ee7d1d20
#
_entry.id   ec9c0dc84346d9bee12f73f9ee7d1d20
#
_cell.length_a   1.000
_cell.length_b   1.000
_cell.length_c   1.000
_cell.angle_alpha   90.00
_cell.angle_beta   90.00
_cell.angle_gamma   90.00
#
_symmetry.space_group_name_H-M   'P 1'
#
loop_
_entity.id
_entity.type
_entity.pdbx_description
1 polymer ?
#
loop_
_entity_poly.entity_id
_entity_poly.type
_entity_poly.pdbx_seq_one_letter_code
_entity_poly.pdbx_strand_id
1 'polypeptide(L)'
;MANTTSGTATFEKGFSIADIVEESYERIGIQGVSGYQLKSARRSLNIIFQEWSNRGLHYWEIANNDITLVNNQNVYTMFRSTSDGTSSATAVYGVDDVLEASFRNADNVDFPLTKINRSAYQALSNKTDTGIPTQYYVQRLIDRSVILLSTKICTRQNTSFKNVI
;
A
#
# COMPACT_ATOMS: atom_id res chain seq x y z
N MET A 1 35.40 1.88 24.48
CA MET A 1 34.46 2.01 25.61
C MET A 1 33.22 2.67 25.12
N ALA A 2 32.09 1.96 25.18
CA ALA A 2 30.82 2.56 24.86
C ALA A 2 30.52 3.66 25.90
N ASN A 3 30.20 4.85 25.45
CA ASN A 3 29.82 5.94 26.33
C ASN A 3 28.45 5.63 26.94
N THR A 4 28.46 5.26 28.21
CA THR A 4 27.25 4.95 29.00
C THR A 4 26.68 6.16 29.70
N THR A 5 26.95 7.36 29.20
CA THR A 5 26.38 8.57 29.80
C THR A 5 24.88 8.64 29.48
N SER A 6 24.16 8.77 30.56
CA SER A 6 22.73 9.00 30.70
C SER A 6 22.19 10.03 29.70
N GLY A 7 21.00 9.78 29.23
CA GLY A 7 20.26 10.74 28.41
C GLY A 7 20.58 10.60 26.93
N THR A 8 20.42 9.41 26.44
CA THR A 8 20.54 9.12 25.02
C THR A 8 19.31 9.56 24.26
N ALA A 9 19.36 10.75 23.70
CA ALA A 9 18.61 11.02 22.50
C ALA A 9 19.35 10.32 21.36
N THR A 10 18.89 9.13 20.96
CA THR A 10 19.39 8.48 19.75
C THR A 10 18.41 8.83 18.61
N PHE A 11 18.95 9.25 17.48
CA PHE A 11 18.15 9.53 16.28
C PHE A 11 17.40 8.29 15.76
N GLU A 12 17.75 7.10 16.23
CA GLU A 12 17.11 5.83 15.89
C GLU A 12 15.91 5.48 16.77
N LYS A 13 15.64 6.26 17.83
CA LYS A 13 14.52 6.01 18.72
C LYS A 13 13.22 6.53 18.09
N GLY A 14 12.44 5.62 17.55
CA GLY A 14 11.06 5.93 17.16
C GLY A 14 10.26 6.38 18.40
N PHE A 15 9.61 7.52 18.32
CA PHE A 15 8.68 7.96 19.36
C PHE A 15 7.49 7.02 19.42
N SER A 16 7.16 6.52 20.60
CA SER A 16 5.91 5.80 20.77
C SER A 16 4.72 6.78 20.70
N ILE A 17 3.58 6.31 20.27
CA ILE A 17 2.35 7.12 20.27
C ILE A 17 2.04 7.61 21.69
N ALA A 18 2.37 6.81 22.71
CA ALA A 18 2.20 7.18 24.11
C ALA A 18 3.04 8.39 24.47
N ASP A 19 4.33 8.39 24.09
CA ASP A 19 5.27 9.50 24.37
C ASP A 19 4.79 10.81 23.72
N ILE A 20 4.30 10.74 22.49
CA ILE A 20 3.77 11.92 21.77
C ILE A 20 2.53 12.47 22.48
N VAL A 21 1.66 11.59 22.96
CA VAL A 21 0.44 11.99 23.66
C VAL A 21 0.79 12.59 25.02
N GLU A 22 1.70 11.99 25.78
CA GLU A 22 2.15 12.51 27.07
C GLU A 22 2.79 13.89 26.92
N GLU A 23 3.72 14.05 25.97
CA GLU A 23 4.35 15.33 25.64
C GLU A 23 3.29 16.40 25.29
N SER A 24 2.24 16.00 24.54
CA SER A 24 1.16 16.92 24.19
C SER A 24 0.36 17.40 25.40
N TYR A 25 0.09 16.52 26.37
CA TYR A 25 -0.56 16.89 27.61
C TYR A 25 0.30 17.75 28.53
N GLU A 26 1.59 17.46 28.62
CA GLU A 26 2.53 18.27 29.38
C GLU A 26 2.61 19.72 28.85
N ARG A 27 2.60 19.90 27.52
CA ARG A 27 2.56 21.24 26.89
C ARG A 27 1.31 22.03 27.22
N ILE A 28 0.19 21.36 27.51
CA ILE A 28 -1.06 21.99 27.94
C ILE A 28 -1.07 22.22 29.46
N GLY A 29 -0.03 21.74 30.17
CA GLY A 29 0.08 21.88 31.62
C GLY A 29 -0.64 20.80 32.42
N ILE A 30 -1.06 19.71 31.82
CA ILE A 30 -1.68 18.57 32.48
C ILE A 30 -0.60 17.55 32.81
N GLN A 31 -0.30 17.42 34.11
CA GLN A 31 0.61 16.40 34.61
C GLN A 31 -0.21 15.16 35.05
N GLY A 32 0.29 13.99 34.66
CA GLY A 32 -0.35 12.72 35.05
C GLY A 32 -1.56 12.37 34.19
N VAL A 33 -1.29 11.85 33.00
CA VAL A 33 -2.33 11.44 32.02
C VAL A 33 -3.03 10.16 32.49
N SER A 34 -4.34 10.19 32.61
CA SER A 34 -5.12 8.98 32.95
C SER A 34 -5.22 8.04 31.74
N GLY A 35 -5.41 6.72 32.02
CA GLY A 35 -5.59 5.73 30.96
C GLY A 35 -6.79 6.01 30.02
N TYR A 36 -7.82 6.71 30.52
CA TYR A 36 -8.94 7.14 29.70
C TYR A 36 -8.55 8.25 28.72
N GLN A 37 -7.76 9.23 29.19
CA GLN A 37 -7.24 10.31 28.35
C GLN A 37 -6.34 9.78 27.24
N LEU A 38 -5.46 8.81 27.54
CA LEU A 38 -4.62 8.11 26.58
C LEU A 38 -5.45 7.40 25.49
N LYS A 39 -6.52 6.70 25.88
CA LYS A 39 -7.42 6.05 24.91
C LYS A 39 -8.16 7.07 24.03
N SER A 40 -8.60 8.18 24.61
CA SER A 40 -9.28 9.25 23.87
C SER A 40 -8.33 9.91 22.86
N ALA A 41 -7.12 10.23 23.27
CA ALA A 41 -6.10 10.83 22.41
C ALA A 41 -5.69 9.90 21.26
N ARG A 42 -5.49 8.60 21.53
CA ARG A 42 -5.22 7.61 20.47
C ARG A 42 -6.36 7.51 19.45
N ARG A 43 -7.61 7.57 19.90
CA ARG A 43 -8.77 7.59 19.00
C ARG A 43 -8.77 8.83 18.12
N SER A 44 -8.53 10.00 18.68
CA SER A 44 -8.44 11.26 17.94
C SER A 44 -7.30 11.23 16.93
N LEU A 45 -6.16 10.69 17.31
CA LEU A 45 -5.01 10.54 16.40
C LEU A 45 -5.34 9.60 15.23
N ASN A 46 -6.00 8.47 15.48
CA ASN A 46 -6.45 7.56 14.43
C ASN A 46 -7.43 8.22 13.45
N ILE A 47 -8.34 9.08 13.96
CA ILE A 47 -9.25 9.84 13.11
C ILE A 47 -8.47 10.82 12.22
N ILE A 48 -7.48 11.51 12.77
CA ILE A 48 -6.61 12.42 12.00
C ILE A 48 -5.85 11.65 10.91
N PHE A 49 -5.28 10.50 11.21
CA PHE A 49 -4.59 9.68 10.22
C PHE A 49 -5.52 9.20 9.12
N GLN A 50 -6.75 8.81 9.46
CA GLN A 50 -7.76 8.46 8.45
C GLN A 50 -8.15 9.66 7.58
N GLU A 51 -8.25 10.84 8.17
CA GLU A 51 -8.52 12.06 7.41
C GLU A 51 -7.35 12.40 6.45
N TRP A 52 -6.11 12.27 6.90
CA TRP A 52 -4.93 12.48 6.05
C TRP A 52 -4.87 11.45 4.92
N SER A 53 -5.16 10.20 5.22
CA SER A 53 -5.26 9.13 4.23
C SER A 53 -6.29 9.47 3.14
N ASN A 54 -7.46 9.96 3.52
CA ASN A 54 -8.50 10.39 2.59
C ASN A 54 -8.09 11.61 1.73
N ARG A 55 -7.18 12.44 2.23
CA ARG A 55 -6.63 13.59 1.50
C ARG A 55 -5.47 13.20 0.56
N GLY A 56 -5.07 11.94 0.52
CA GLY A 56 -3.99 11.44 -0.32
C GLY A 56 -2.58 11.75 0.19
N LEU A 57 -2.43 11.99 1.49
CA LEU A 57 -1.13 12.19 2.15
C LEU A 57 -0.56 10.84 2.60
N HIS A 58 -0.04 10.05 1.65
CA HIS A 58 0.44 8.69 1.90
C HIS A 58 1.97 8.54 1.80
N TYR A 59 2.73 9.61 1.86
CA TYR A 59 4.17 9.59 1.58
C TYR A 59 4.98 8.61 2.45
N TRP A 60 4.52 8.27 3.64
CA TRP A 60 5.17 7.32 4.55
C TRP A 60 4.70 5.87 4.38
N GLU A 61 3.67 5.66 3.57
CA GLU A 61 3.05 4.35 3.35
C GLU A 61 3.38 3.80 1.95
N ILE A 62 4.20 4.52 1.18
CA ILE A 62 4.54 4.10 -0.19
C ILE A 62 5.50 2.92 -0.12
N ALA A 63 5.09 1.79 -0.64
CA ALA A 63 5.90 0.60 -0.77
C ALA A 63 5.96 0.11 -2.23
N ASN A 64 7.09 -0.42 -2.62
CA ASN A 64 7.24 -1.09 -3.90
C ASN A 64 6.93 -2.58 -3.73
N ASN A 65 5.98 -3.09 -4.48
CA ASN A 65 5.65 -4.51 -4.50
C ASN A 65 5.80 -5.08 -5.90
N ASP A 66 6.36 -6.26 -5.97
CA ASP A 66 6.47 -7.03 -7.21
C ASP A 66 5.45 -8.17 -7.19
N ILE A 67 4.58 -8.20 -8.19
CA ILE A 67 3.59 -9.27 -8.37
C ILE A 67 4.05 -10.15 -9.53
N THR A 68 4.25 -11.43 -9.26
CA THR A 68 4.56 -12.40 -10.32
C THR A 68 3.35 -12.60 -11.21
N LEU A 69 3.53 -12.39 -12.50
CA LEU A 69 2.46 -12.54 -13.47
C LEU A 69 2.30 -14.00 -13.90
N VAL A 70 1.05 -14.45 -13.92
CA VAL A 70 0.69 -15.82 -14.28
C VAL A 70 0.12 -15.84 -15.69
N ASN A 71 0.49 -16.88 -16.46
CA ASN A 71 0.00 -17.08 -17.81
C ASN A 71 -1.54 -17.13 -17.86
N ASN A 72 -2.09 -16.50 -18.88
CA ASN A 72 -3.54 -16.46 -19.14
C ASN A 72 -4.37 -15.80 -18.02
N GLN A 73 -3.72 -15.06 -17.11
CA GLN A 73 -4.36 -14.33 -16.03
C GLN A 73 -4.24 -12.82 -16.27
N ASN A 74 -5.35 -12.09 -16.05
CA ASN A 74 -5.39 -10.62 -16.13
C ASN A 74 -5.99 -9.97 -14.87
N VAL A 75 -6.28 -10.76 -13.84
CA VAL A 75 -6.90 -10.32 -12.61
C VAL A 75 -5.97 -10.65 -11.44
N TYR A 76 -5.57 -9.63 -10.67
CA TYR A 76 -4.70 -9.79 -9.50
C TYR A 76 -5.36 -9.13 -8.30
N THR A 77 -5.37 -9.81 -7.18
CA THR A 77 -6.04 -9.34 -5.96
C THR A 77 -5.01 -8.82 -4.97
N MET A 78 -5.29 -7.65 -4.41
CA MET A 78 -4.55 -7.04 -3.32
C MET A 78 -5.48 -6.94 -2.11
N PHE A 79 -4.98 -7.30 -0.94
CA PHE A 79 -5.76 -7.26 0.30
C PHE A 79 -5.30 -6.10 1.18
N ARG A 80 -6.25 -5.39 1.77
CA ARG A 80 -5.98 -4.33 2.76
C ARG A 80 -5.46 -4.90 4.07
N SER A 81 -5.93 -6.07 4.45
CA SER A 81 -5.44 -6.78 5.62
C SER A 81 -4.03 -7.31 5.40
N THR A 82 -3.25 -7.43 6.48
CA THR A 82 -1.94 -8.07 6.45
C THR A 82 -2.01 -9.59 6.25
N SER A 83 -3.20 -10.18 6.39
CA SER A 83 -3.46 -11.61 6.13
C SER A 83 -4.96 -11.84 5.98
N ASP A 84 -5.37 -12.59 4.98
CA ASP A 84 -6.75 -13.07 4.81
C ASP A 84 -6.91 -14.56 5.16
N GLY A 85 -5.83 -15.20 5.61
CA GLY A 85 -5.78 -16.64 5.87
C GLY A 85 -5.64 -17.49 4.60
N THR A 86 -5.59 -16.87 3.42
CA THR A 86 -5.45 -17.58 2.14
C THR A 86 -4.03 -17.37 1.60
N SER A 87 -3.25 -18.43 1.52
CA SER A 87 -1.94 -18.38 0.90
C SER A 87 -2.08 -18.41 -0.63
N SER A 88 -1.92 -17.27 -1.26
CA SER A 88 -1.88 -17.17 -2.74
C SER A 88 -0.57 -16.53 -3.16
N ALA A 89 0.14 -17.18 -4.08
CA ALA A 89 1.41 -16.70 -4.60
C ALA A 89 1.29 -15.36 -5.38
N THR A 90 0.07 -14.98 -5.76
CA THR A 90 -0.22 -13.78 -6.53
C THR A 90 -0.95 -12.69 -5.73
N ALA A 91 -1.21 -12.93 -4.45
CA ALA A 91 -1.86 -11.95 -3.57
C ALA A 91 -0.82 -11.09 -2.86
N VAL A 92 -1.06 -9.78 -2.84
CA VAL A 92 -0.27 -8.82 -2.07
C VAL A 92 -1.13 -8.30 -0.93
N TYR A 93 -0.54 -8.19 0.25
CA TYR A 93 -1.24 -7.79 1.47
C TYR A 93 -0.79 -6.41 1.95
N GLY A 94 -1.66 -5.73 2.69
CA GLY A 94 -1.38 -4.42 3.24
C GLY A 94 -1.46 -3.28 2.21
N VAL A 95 -2.19 -3.49 1.11
CA VAL A 95 -2.26 -2.58 -0.03
C VAL A 95 -3.64 -1.95 -0.13
N ASP A 96 -3.70 -0.64 -0.19
CA ASP A 96 -4.97 0.09 -0.34
C ASP A 96 -5.22 0.56 -1.79
N ASP A 97 -4.22 1.13 -2.45
CA ASP A 97 -4.32 1.58 -3.84
C ASP A 97 -2.99 1.39 -4.59
N VAL A 98 -3.04 1.52 -5.89
CA VAL A 98 -1.87 1.51 -6.78
C VAL A 98 -1.69 2.90 -7.37
N LEU A 99 -0.57 3.52 -7.05
CA LEU A 99 -0.22 4.85 -7.58
C LEU A 99 0.32 4.72 -9.00
N GLU A 100 1.33 3.89 -9.18
CA GLU A 100 1.98 3.65 -10.46
C GLU A 100 2.22 2.16 -10.65
N ALA A 101 2.24 1.72 -11.88
CA ALA A 101 2.54 0.35 -12.24
C ALA A 101 3.37 0.27 -13.50
N SER A 102 4.30 -0.67 -13.52
CA SER A 102 5.08 -1.01 -14.68
C SER A 102 5.10 -2.53 -14.90
N PHE A 103 5.15 -2.91 -16.14
CA PHE A 103 5.33 -4.29 -16.55
C PHE A 103 6.83 -4.53 -16.83
N ARG A 104 7.43 -5.51 -16.16
CA ARG A 104 8.81 -5.89 -16.39
C ARG A 104 8.89 -7.12 -17.28
N ASN A 105 9.63 -6.99 -18.37
CA ASN A 105 9.92 -8.09 -19.29
C ASN A 105 11.02 -9.03 -18.74
N ALA A 106 11.17 -10.20 -19.33
CA ALA A 106 12.25 -11.15 -19.04
C ALA A 106 13.66 -10.55 -19.19
N ASP A 107 13.82 -9.56 -20.05
CA ASP A 107 15.08 -8.84 -20.26
C ASP A 107 15.31 -7.72 -19.21
N ASN A 108 14.52 -7.66 -18.15
CA ASN A 108 14.53 -6.60 -17.13
C ASN A 108 14.23 -5.18 -17.64
N VAL A 109 13.51 -5.08 -18.75
CA VAL A 109 13.04 -3.79 -19.26
C VAL A 109 11.66 -3.48 -18.70
N ASP A 110 11.51 -2.29 -18.12
CA ASP A 110 10.26 -1.83 -17.54
C ASP A 110 9.44 -1.03 -18.55
N PHE A 111 8.19 -1.41 -18.75
CA PHE A 111 7.21 -0.71 -19.57
C PHE A 111 6.16 -0.07 -18.67
N PRO A 112 5.99 1.25 -18.67
CA PRO A 112 4.98 1.90 -17.85
C PRO A 112 3.58 1.50 -18.30
N LEU A 113 2.69 1.28 -17.34
CA LEU A 113 1.28 0.98 -17.57
C LEU A 113 0.43 2.22 -17.27
N THR A 114 -0.55 2.49 -18.12
CA THR A 114 -1.46 3.61 -17.93
C THR A 114 -2.66 3.20 -17.08
N LYS A 115 -2.89 3.91 -15.96
CA LYS A 115 -4.08 3.73 -15.13
C LYS A 115 -5.30 4.30 -15.86
N ILE A 116 -6.33 3.48 -16.04
CA ILE A 116 -7.59 3.86 -16.69
C ILE A 116 -8.75 3.81 -15.69
N ASN A 117 -9.81 4.52 -16.00
CA ASN A 117 -11.03 4.50 -15.19
C ASN A 117 -11.95 3.32 -15.57
N ARG A 118 -12.99 3.08 -14.78
CA ARG A 118 -13.95 2.01 -15.00
C ARG A 118 -14.62 2.05 -16.36
N SER A 119 -15.03 3.23 -16.82
CA SER A 119 -15.73 3.38 -18.09
C SER A 119 -14.81 3.06 -19.27
N ALA A 120 -13.56 3.52 -19.24
CA ALA A 120 -12.57 3.19 -20.26
C ALA A 120 -12.25 1.68 -20.27
N TYR A 121 -12.12 1.05 -19.09
CA TYR A 121 -11.94 -0.39 -19.01
C TYR A 121 -13.14 -1.18 -19.57
N GLN A 122 -14.35 -0.72 -19.31
CA GLN A 122 -15.56 -1.35 -19.84
C GLN A 122 -15.65 -1.23 -21.37
N ALA A 123 -15.16 -0.13 -21.94
CA ALA A 123 -15.16 0.14 -23.37
C ALA A 123 -14.14 -0.70 -24.15
N LEU A 124 -13.20 -1.38 -23.49
CA LEU A 124 -12.27 -2.29 -24.16
C LEU A 124 -13.05 -3.45 -24.80
N SER A 125 -12.91 -3.58 -26.11
CA SER A 125 -13.67 -4.55 -26.91
C SER A 125 -13.26 -6.00 -26.65
N ASN A 126 -11.97 -6.26 -26.41
CA ASN A 126 -11.44 -7.59 -26.16
C ASN A 126 -10.56 -7.64 -24.91
N LYS A 127 -11.15 -8.13 -23.79
CA LYS A 127 -10.45 -8.30 -22.50
C LYS A 127 -9.81 -9.67 -22.33
N THR A 128 -10.04 -10.57 -23.29
CA THR A 128 -9.54 -11.96 -23.26
C THR A 128 -8.34 -12.18 -24.17
N ASP A 129 -7.94 -11.14 -24.87
CA ASP A 129 -6.78 -11.18 -25.74
C ASP A 129 -5.49 -11.39 -24.94
N THR A 130 -4.54 -12.10 -25.53
CA THR A 130 -3.25 -12.40 -24.90
C THR A 130 -2.16 -11.52 -25.46
N GLY A 131 -1.38 -10.89 -24.59
CA GLY A 131 -0.30 -9.99 -25.03
C GLY A 131 0.36 -9.27 -23.86
N ILE A 132 1.14 -8.25 -24.21
CA ILE A 132 1.75 -7.36 -23.21
C ILE A 132 0.68 -6.35 -22.78
N PRO A 133 0.37 -6.24 -21.47
CA PRO A 133 -0.56 -5.24 -21.00
C PRO A 133 0.02 -3.84 -21.18
N THR A 134 -0.81 -2.90 -21.56
CA THR A 134 -0.47 -1.47 -21.69
C THR A 134 -1.24 -0.60 -20.71
N GLN A 135 -2.37 -1.11 -20.23
CA GLN A 135 -3.27 -0.38 -19.36
C GLN A 135 -3.74 -1.26 -18.20
N TYR A 136 -4.06 -0.63 -17.09
CA TYR A 136 -4.64 -1.31 -15.93
C TYR A 136 -5.76 -0.48 -15.30
N TYR A 137 -6.71 -1.17 -14.67
CA TYR A 137 -7.77 -0.58 -13.89
C TYR A 137 -7.76 -1.16 -12.48
N VAL A 138 -7.88 -0.32 -11.48
CA VAL A 138 -7.98 -0.74 -10.06
C VAL A 138 -9.44 -0.66 -9.63
N GLN A 139 -10.02 -1.81 -9.36
CA GLN A 139 -11.36 -1.91 -8.77
C GLN A 139 -11.23 -2.01 -7.25
N ARG A 140 -11.69 -0.98 -6.55
CA ARG A 140 -11.72 -0.96 -5.08
C ARG A 140 -13.00 -1.64 -4.59
N LEU A 141 -12.83 -2.70 -3.83
CA LEU A 141 -13.90 -3.40 -3.10
C LEU A 141 -13.74 -3.13 -1.60
N ILE A 142 -14.69 -3.57 -0.77
CA ILE A 142 -14.70 -3.31 0.68
C ILE A 142 -13.46 -3.88 1.36
N ASP A 143 -13.13 -5.14 1.07
CA ASP A 143 -12.07 -5.88 1.77
C ASP A 143 -10.75 -5.92 0.98
N ARG A 144 -10.81 -5.63 -0.31
CA ARG A 144 -9.70 -5.83 -1.25
C ARG A 144 -9.78 -4.88 -2.41
N SER A 145 -8.64 -4.66 -3.06
CA SER A 145 -8.57 -4.02 -4.36
C SER A 145 -8.17 -5.06 -5.41
N VAL A 146 -8.70 -4.92 -6.61
CA VAL A 146 -8.43 -5.86 -7.72
C VAL A 146 -7.83 -5.08 -8.87
N ILE A 147 -6.65 -5.50 -9.31
CA ILE A 147 -6.02 -4.97 -10.52
C ILE A 147 -6.52 -5.79 -11.71
N LEU A 148 -7.09 -5.10 -12.68
CA LEU A 148 -7.55 -5.66 -13.94
C LEU A 148 -6.66 -5.14 -15.06
N LEU A 149 -5.89 -6.03 -15.68
CA LEU A 149 -5.05 -5.69 -16.84
C LEU A 149 -5.89 -5.67 -18.13
N SER A 150 -5.48 -4.86 -19.08
CA SER A 150 -6.15 -4.75 -20.38
C SER A 150 -6.09 -6.03 -21.20
N THR A 151 -5.05 -6.83 -21.03
CA THR A 151 -4.83 -8.10 -21.74
C THR A 151 -4.40 -9.20 -20.78
N LYS A 152 -4.60 -10.44 -21.17
CA LYS A 152 -4.06 -11.61 -20.46
C LYS A 152 -2.57 -11.77 -20.77
N ILE A 153 -1.81 -12.18 -19.79
CA ILE A 153 -0.37 -12.39 -19.93
C ILE A 153 -0.06 -13.65 -20.76
N CYS A 154 0.91 -13.56 -21.66
CA CYS A 154 1.45 -14.71 -22.39
C CYS A 154 2.71 -15.26 -21.73
N THR A 155 2.83 -16.57 -21.56
CA THR A 155 3.79 -17.28 -20.67
C THR A 155 5.26 -17.18 -21.02
N ARG A 156 5.64 -16.58 -22.11
CA ARG A 156 7.07 -16.60 -22.52
C ARG A 156 7.97 -15.64 -21.74
N GLN A 157 7.43 -14.95 -20.75
CA GLN A 157 8.16 -13.90 -20.05
C GLN A 157 7.97 -14.07 -18.56
N ASN A 158 9.05 -14.30 -17.87
CA ASN A 158 9.12 -14.25 -16.41
C ASN A 158 9.00 -12.77 -16.02
N THR A 159 7.75 -12.31 -15.82
CA THR A 159 7.45 -10.89 -15.76
C THR A 159 6.87 -10.56 -14.40
N SER A 160 7.36 -9.49 -13.82
CA SER A 160 6.83 -8.93 -12.59
C SER A 160 6.10 -7.63 -12.86
N PHE A 161 5.04 -7.41 -12.14
CA PHE A 161 4.32 -6.17 -12.07
C PHE A 161 4.84 -5.39 -10.87
N LYS A 162 5.52 -4.29 -11.10
CA LYS A 162 5.93 -3.36 -10.06
C LYS A 162 4.81 -2.37 -9.82
N ASN A 163 4.35 -2.29 -8.61
CA ASN A 163 3.44 -1.24 -8.17
C ASN A 163 4.06 -0.45 -7.03
N VAL A 164 3.83 0.84 -7.09
CA VAL A 164 4.10 1.78 -6.01
C VAL A 164 2.77 2.02 -5.31
N ILE A 165 2.75 1.77 -4.02
CA ILE A 165 1.56 1.85 -3.17
C ILE A 165 1.70 3.03 -2.25
#